data_2ce170c230329e0febc6dfa058c937d6
#
_entry.id   2ce170c230329e0febc6dfa058c937d6
#
_cell.length_a   1.000
_cell.length_b   1.000
_cell.length_c   1.000
_cell.angle_alpha   90.00
_cell.angle_beta   90.00
_cell.angle_gamma   90.00
#
_symmetry.space_group_name_H-M   'P 1'
#
loop_
_entity.id
_entity.type
_entity.pdbx_description
1 polymer ?
#
loop_
_entity_poly.entity_id
_entity_poly.type
_entity_poly.pdbx_seq_one_letter_code
_entity_poly.pdbx_strand_id
1 'polypeptide(L)'
;MSSNPWPPEALPLQPSDPPRVDEFWLDARLLTMPSGTVFSAHDDDGQGVLVIVLSHGAASDPASWDRLAGEVNHSDTVIARGGAGQSTGRLSGLYRPGTGPENGGPSLAPWVALVNDGSRAAVAEARRILDAVDMSALSGTPVAGPSFRLHWIDDTAAGRVHTWPLPWPGRRDKAGWSTTVIA
;
A
#
# COMPACT_ATOMS: atom_id res chain seq x y z
N MET A 1 -9.79 12.55 -26.09
CA MET A 1 -8.72 12.90 -25.12
C MET A 1 -9.41 13.16 -23.79
N SER A 2 -9.51 12.13 -22.96
CA SER A 2 -10.14 12.27 -21.63
C SER A 2 -9.17 12.97 -20.70
N SER A 3 -9.48 14.23 -20.37
CA SER A 3 -8.77 14.97 -19.33
C SER A 3 -9.02 14.26 -18.01
N ASN A 4 -8.01 13.54 -17.53
CA ASN A 4 -8.07 12.99 -16.18
C ASN A 4 -8.15 14.16 -15.18
N PRO A 5 -9.26 14.32 -14.43
CA PRO A 5 -9.38 15.44 -13.51
C PRO A 5 -8.27 15.38 -12.46
N TRP A 6 -7.64 16.49 -12.22
CA TRP A 6 -6.69 16.63 -11.13
C TRP A 6 -7.23 17.63 -10.10
N PRO A 7 -7.18 17.35 -8.79
CA PRO A 7 -6.66 16.11 -8.15
C PRO A 7 -7.51 14.88 -8.49
N PRO A 8 -6.96 13.67 -8.41
CA PRO A 8 -7.78 12.47 -8.57
C PRO A 8 -8.92 12.52 -7.56
N GLU A 9 -10.12 12.17 -8.00
CA GLU A 9 -11.30 12.17 -7.12
C GLU A 9 -11.03 11.21 -5.96
N ALA A 10 -10.92 11.77 -4.75
CA ALA A 10 -10.72 10.97 -3.55
C ALA A 10 -12.02 10.21 -3.23
N LEU A 11 -11.96 8.89 -3.31
CA LEU A 11 -13.09 8.03 -2.98
C LEU A 11 -13.05 7.65 -1.49
N PRO A 12 -14.19 7.48 -0.84
CA PRO A 12 -14.22 7.04 0.55
C PRO A 12 -13.59 5.65 0.71
N LEU A 13 -13.05 5.38 1.89
CA LEU A 13 -12.58 4.05 2.26
C LEU A 13 -13.74 3.05 2.19
N GLN A 14 -13.46 1.85 1.71
CA GLN A 14 -14.41 0.75 1.71
C GLN A 14 -14.37 0.01 3.05
N PRO A 15 -15.43 -0.73 3.43
CA PRO A 15 -15.45 -1.52 4.66
C PRO A 15 -14.33 -2.57 4.75
N SER A 16 -13.80 -2.99 3.59
CA SER A 16 -12.68 -3.94 3.49
C SER A 16 -11.32 -3.27 3.64
N ASP A 17 -11.25 -1.94 3.60
CA ASP A 17 -9.99 -1.22 3.73
C ASP A 17 -9.55 -1.17 5.19
N PRO A 18 -8.25 -1.31 5.45
CA PRO A 18 -7.75 -1.10 6.79
C PRO A 18 -7.89 0.39 7.17
N PRO A 19 -8.24 0.70 8.42
CA PRO A 19 -8.26 2.10 8.87
C PRO A 19 -6.86 2.69 9.02
N ARG A 20 -5.85 1.82 9.12
CA ARG A 20 -4.47 2.20 9.37
C ARG A 20 -3.52 1.13 8.80
N VAL A 21 -2.37 1.57 8.31
CA VAL A 21 -1.26 0.73 7.88
C VAL A 21 -0.02 1.20 8.64
N ASP A 22 0.47 0.38 9.58
CA ASP A 22 1.53 0.73 10.50
C ASP A 22 1.26 2.08 11.22
N GLU A 23 2.11 3.08 11.07
CA GLU A 23 1.96 4.42 11.66
C GLU A 23 1.02 5.35 10.86
N PHE A 24 0.54 4.94 9.69
CA PHE A 24 -0.23 5.79 8.77
C PHE A 24 -1.73 5.55 8.84
N TRP A 25 -2.50 6.60 9.13
CA TRP A 25 -3.96 6.60 9.09
C TRP A 25 -4.44 6.82 7.66
N LEU A 26 -5.28 5.92 7.15
CA LEU A 26 -5.81 6.04 5.80
C LEU A 26 -7.03 6.98 5.78
N ASP A 27 -7.03 7.92 4.83
CA ASP A 27 -8.09 8.93 4.70
C ASP A 27 -9.05 8.61 3.56
N ALA A 28 -8.50 8.26 2.39
CA ALA A 28 -9.27 8.06 1.18
C ALA A 28 -8.53 7.19 0.17
N ARG A 29 -9.28 6.58 -0.75
CA ARG A 29 -8.72 5.92 -1.94
C ARG A 29 -8.48 6.95 -3.04
N LEU A 30 -7.29 6.95 -3.64
CA LEU A 30 -6.95 7.81 -4.77
C LEU A 30 -6.90 7.05 -6.09
N LEU A 31 -6.45 5.80 -6.05
CA LEU A 31 -6.27 4.98 -7.24
C LEU A 31 -6.41 3.51 -6.86
N THR A 32 -7.15 2.75 -7.66
CA THR A 32 -7.24 1.30 -7.54
C THR A 32 -6.86 0.66 -8.86
N MET A 33 -5.93 -0.28 -8.81
CA MET A 33 -5.40 -1.04 -9.94
C MET A 33 -5.40 -2.53 -9.60
N PRO A 34 -5.30 -3.43 -10.58
CA PRO A 34 -5.19 -4.86 -10.30
C PRO A 34 -4.03 -5.22 -9.36
N SER A 35 -2.92 -4.50 -9.46
CA SER A 35 -1.74 -4.67 -8.60
C SER A 35 -1.92 -4.17 -7.18
N GLY A 36 -2.83 -3.22 -6.92
CA GLY A 36 -3.03 -2.67 -5.58
C GLY A 36 -3.83 -1.38 -5.54
N THR A 37 -3.86 -0.77 -4.37
CA THR A 37 -4.57 0.48 -4.12
C THR A 37 -3.62 1.52 -3.53
N VAL A 38 -3.76 2.77 -4.00
CA VAL A 38 -3.10 3.95 -3.45
C VAL A 38 -4.09 4.69 -2.58
N PHE A 39 -3.70 4.94 -1.35
CA PHE A 39 -4.47 5.70 -0.38
C PHE A 39 -3.80 7.04 -0.10
N SER A 40 -4.59 8.08 0.08
CA SER A 40 -4.20 9.26 0.84
C SER A 40 -4.21 8.89 2.32
N ALA A 41 -3.19 9.30 3.03
CA ALA A 41 -3.01 8.97 4.44
C ALA A 41 -2.23 10.09 5.15
N HIS A 42 -2.15 10.02 6.47
CA HIS A 42 -1.32 10.90 7.29
C HIS A 42 -0.67 10.11 8.44
N ASP A 43 0.45 10.59 8.94
CA ASP A 43 1.08 10.07 10.14
C ASP A 43 0.48 10.69 11.41
N ASP A 44 1.00 10.29 12.59
CA ASP A 44 0.50 10.80 13.88
C ASP A 44 0.80 12.30 14.07
N ASP A 45 1.73 12.90 13.30
CA ASP A 45 2.06 14.32 13.28
C ASP A 45 1.21 15.11 12.25
N GLY A 46 0.35 14.43 11.51
CA GLY A 46 -0.50 15.01 10.47
C GLY A 46 0.19 15.26 9.13
N GLN A 47 1.39 14.70 8.93
CA GLN A 47 2.08 14.79 7.65
C GLN A 47 1.39 13.90 6.61
N GLY A 48 1.04 14.50 5.48
CA GLY A 48 0.41 13.77 4.37
C GLY A 48 1.36 12.78 3.72
N VAL A 49 0.87 11.56 3.49
CA VAL A 49 1.58 10.50 2.78
C VAL A 49 0.68 9.82 1.77
N LEU A 50 1.27 9.14 0.79
CA LEU A 50 0.57 8.19 -0.08
C LEU A 50 0.96 6.79 0.36
N VAL A 51 -0.01 5.95 0.68
CA VAL A 51 0.23 4.55 1.04
C VAL A 51 -0.24 3.66 -0.11
N ILE A 52 0.68 2.87 -0.65
CA ILE A 52 0.41 1.82 -1.63
C ILE A 52 0.29 0.51 -0.87
N VAL A 53 -0.79 -0.22 -1.10
CA VAL A 53 -0.97 -1.60 -0.58
C VAL A 53 -1.23 -2.51 -1.76
N LEU A 54 -0.44 -3.57 -1.91
CA LEU A 54 -0.68 -4.56 -2.98
C LEU A 54 -2.01 -5.28 -2.77
N SER A 55 -2.66 -5.65 -3.88
CA SER A 55 -3.84 -6.52 -3.87
C SER A 55 -3.48 -7.91 -3.32
N HIS A 56 -4.48 -8.68 -2.94
CA HIS A 56 -4.28 -10.06 -2.47
C HIS A 56 -3.57 -10.92 -3.53
N GLY A 57 -3.99 -10.80 -4.80
CA GLY A 57 -3.37 -11.52 -5.90
C GLY A 57 -1.91 -11.16 -6.09
N ALA A 58 -1.57 -9.85 -6.18
CA ALA A 58 -0.19 -9.40 -6.32
C ALA A 58 0.65 -9.76 -5.08
N ALA A 59 0.07 -9.69 -3.89
CA ALA A 59 0.74 -10.07 -2.65
C ALA A 59 1.01 -11.57 -2.53
N SER A 60 0.30 -12.41 -3.26
CA SER A 60 0.51 -13.87 -3.32
C SER A 60 1.61 -14.29 -4.31
N ASP A 61 2.05 -13.38 -5.19
CA ASP A 61 3.02 -13.66 -6.25
C ASP A 61 4.42 -13.14 -5.89
N PRO A 62 5.42 -14.04 -5.68
CA PRO A 62 6.79 -13.63 -5.37
C PRO A 62 7.41 -12.68 -6.41
N ALA A 63 7.10 -12.84 -7.69
CA ALA A 63 7.64 -11.99 -8.74
C ALA A 63 7.08 -10.56 -8.67
N SER A 64 5.85 -10.38 -8.20
CA SER A 64 5.27 -9.07 -7.91
C SER A 64 6.01 -8.37 -6.76
N TRP A 65 6.44 -9.12 -5.75
CA TRP A 65 7.25 -8.60 -4.65
C TRP A 65 8.63 -8.15 -5.12
N ASP A 66 9.27 -8.95 -5.99
CA ASP A 66 10.58 -8.59 -6.55
C ASP A 66 10.49 -7.30 -7.37
N ARG A 67 9.44 -7.16 -8.19
CA ARG A 67 9.21 -5.94 -8.97
C ARG A 67 8.97 -4.73 -8.05
N LEU A 68 8.08 -4.88 -7.05
CA LEU A 68 7.85 -3.82 -6.06
C LEU A 68 9.15 -3.44 -5.35
N ALA A 69 9.93 -4.41 -4.89
CA ALA A 69 11.20 -4.16 -4.20
C ALA A 69 12.19 -3.42 -5.10
N GLY A 70 12.26 -3.77 -6.39
CA GLY A 70 13.06 -3.06 -7.38
C GLY A 70 12.70 -1.58 -7.47
N GLU A 71 11.40 -1.29 -7.67
CA GLU A 71 10.91 0.10 -7.78
C GLU A 71 11.11 0.90 -6.50
N VAL A 72 10.80 0.30 -5.35
CA VAL A 72 10.92 0.94 -4.04
C VAL A 72 12.37 1.29 -3.70
N ASN A 73 13.31 0.41 -4.03
CA ASN A 73 14.73 0.65 -3.75
C ASN A 73 15.36 1.73 -4.65
N HIS A 74 14.71 2.09 -5.76
CA HIS A 74 15.17 3.14 -6.67
C HIS A 74 14.41 4.47 -6.52
N SER A 75 13.37 4.52 -5.68
CA SER A 75 12.54 5.72 -5.52
C SER A 75 13.01 6.55 -4.32
N ASP A 76 13.30 7.82 -4.56
CA ASP A 76 13.69 8.80 -3.54
C ASP A 76 12.51 9.25 -2.69
N THR A 77 11.28 9.00 -3.13
CA THR A 77 10.06 9.46 -2.48
C THR A 77 9.53 8.50 -1.42
N VAL A 78 10.09 7.30 -1.36
CA VAL A 78 9.71 6.28 -0.36
C VAL A 78 10.24 6.65 1.02
N ILE A 79 9.35 6.73 2.01
CA ILE A 79 9.67 7.10 3.39
C ILE A 79 9.52 5.94 4.37
N ALA A 80 8.62 4.99 4.08
CA ALA A 80 8.41 3.80 4.90
C ALA A 80 7.87 2.64 4.06
N ARG A 81 7.99 1.44 4.58
CA ARG A 81 7.53 0.22 3.91
C ARG A 81 7.43 -0.95 4.90
N GLY A 82 6.65 -1.95 4.54
CA GLY A 82 6.47 -3.15 5.34
C GLY A 82 5.76 -4.26 4.57
N GLY A 83 5.38 -5.29 5.28
CA GLY A 83 4.73 -6.48 4.75
C GLY A 83 5.26 -7.75 5.42
N ALA A 84 4.81 -8.91 4.98
CA ALA A 84 5.21 -10.19 5.57
C ALA A 84 6.73 -10.37 5.59
N GLY A 85 7.28 -10.68 6.74
CA GLY A 85 8.71 -10.93 6.93
C GLY A 85 9.62 -9.69 6.86
N GLN A 86 9.04 -8.49 6.78
CA GLN A 86 9.79 -7.24 6.79
C GLN A 86 9.73 -6.56 8.16
N SER A 87 10.82 -5.90 8.55
CA SER A 87 10.76 -4.91 9.62
C SER A 87 9.91 -3.74 9.13
N THR A 88 8.84 -3.47 9.85
CA THR A 88 7.99 -2.31 9.57
C THR A 88 8.67 -1.03 10.03
N GLY A 89 8.42 0.07 9.35
CA GLY A 89 8.87 1.40 9.76
C GLY A 89 9.73 2.12 8.73
N ARG A 90 10.25 3.28 9.16
CA ARG A 90 11.11 4.12 8.34
C ARG A 90 12.38 3.40 7.92
N LEU A 91 12.81 3.64 6.71
CA LEU A 91 13.81 2.89 5.94
C LEU A 91 15.03 2.43 6.75
N SER A 92 15.14 1.15 6.98
CA SER A 92 16.39 0.49 7.39
C SER A 92 16.77 -0.57 6.36
N GLY A 93 17.75 -0.26 5.53
CA GLY A 93 18.27 -1.21 4.54
C GLY A 93 17.40 -1.41 3.28
N LEU A 94 17.80 -2.35 2.44
CA LEU A 94 17.09 -2.67 1.21
C LEU A 94 15.79 -3.43 1.50
N TYR A 95 14.72 -3.05 0.79
CA TYR A 95 13.49 -3.82 0.79
C TYR A 95 13.75 -5.17 0.13
N ARG A 96 13.52 -6.24 0.85
CA ARG A 96 13.68 -7.61 0.35
C ARG A 96 12.33 -8.29 0.31
N PRO A 97 12.06 -9.10 -0.72
CA PRO A 97 10.89 -9.96 -0.72
C PRO A 97 10.91 -10.83 0.53
N GLY A 98 9.81 -10.82 1.27
CA GLY A 98 9.68 -11.69 2.43
C GLY A 98 9.66 -13.15 1.99
N THR A 99 10.40 -14.00 2.67
CA THR A 99 10.06 -15.42 2.67
C THR A 99 8.67 -15.52 3.28
N GLY A 100 7.74 -16.18 2.61
CA GLY A 100 6.35 -16.29 3.02
C GLY A 100 6.15 -16.63 4.52
N PRO A 101 4.94 -16.71 5.02
CA PRO A 101 4.68 -16.82 6.44
C PRO A 101 5.41 -18.03 7.02
N GLU A 102 6.37 -17.78 7.91
CA GLU A 102 7.17 -18.83 8.56
C GLU A 102 6.30 -19.83 9.35
N ASN A 103 5.03 -19.52 9.59
CA ASN A 103 4.10 -20.31 10.38
C ASN A 103 2.79 -20.64 9.66
N GLY A 104 2.75 -20.67 8.34
CA GLY A 104 1.55 -21.07 7.57
C GLY A 104 0.33 -20.14 7.72
N GLY A 105 0.49 -18.97 8.33
CA GLY A 105 -0.55 -17.94 8.39
C GLY A 105 -0.72 -17.22 7.04
N PRO A 106 -1.83 -16.51 6.83
CA PRO A 106 -2.02 -15.72 5.62
C PRO A 106 -0.94 -14.64 5.52
N SER A 107 -0.29 -14.57 4.35
CA SER A 107 0.73 -13.58 4.07
C SER A 107 0.17 -12.16 4.18
N LEU A 108 0.90 -11.28 4.86
CA LEU A 108 0.59 -9.85 4.86
C LEU A 108 1.01 -9.24 3.52
N ALA A 109 0.16 -8.38 2.97
CA ALA A 109 0.49 -7.69 1.74
C ALA A 109 1.65 -6.70 1.95
N PRO A 110 2.59 -6.62 1.01
CA PRO A 110 3.55 -5.56 0.97
C PRO A 110 2.85 -4.20 0.84
N TRP A 111 3.41 -3.21 1.53
CA TRP A 111 2.96 -1.84 1.43
C TRP A 111 4.15 -0.87 1.42
N VAL A 112 3.94 0.30 0.88
CA VAL A 112 4.95 1.36 0.75
C VAL A 112 4.30 2.71 1.01
N ALA A 113 4.95 3.56 1.80
CA ALA A 113 4.55 4.94 2.00
C ALA A 113 5.48 5.88 1.25
N LEU A 114 4.91 6.83 0.52
CA LEU A 114 5.59 7.85 -0.26
C LEU A 114 5.28 9.24 0.31
N VAL A 115 6.21 10.18 0.11
CA VAL A 115 5.93 11.60 0.39
C VAL A 115 4.72 12.05 -0.42
N ASN A 116 3.78 12.72 0.23
CA ASN A 116 2.66 13.37 -0.41
C ASN A 116 2.79 14.89 -0.25
N ASP A 117 3.34 15.54 -1.26
CA ASP A 117 3.45 17.01 -1.33
C ASP A 117 2.22 17.67 -1.99
N GLY A 118 1.16 16.89 -2.23
CA GLY A 118 -0.04 17.34 -2.93
C GLY A 118 0.14 17.51 -4.44
N SER A 119 1.29 17.15 -4.99
CA SER A 119 1.58 17.28 -6.42
C SER A 119 1.02 16.13 -7.25
N ARG A 120 0.85 16.40 -8.55
CA ARG A 120 0.55 15.32 -9.52
C ARG A 120 1.68 14.30 -9.62
N ALA A 121 2.92 14.75 -9.37
CA ALA A 121 4.09 13.89 -9.46
C ALA A 121 4.07 12.79 -8.39
N ALA A 122 3.63 13.10 -7.17
CA ALA A 122 3.52 12.11 -6.10
C ALA A 122 2.56 10.97 -6.46
N VAL A 123 1.36 11.30 -6.97
CA VAL A 123 0.38 10.27 -7.41
C VAL A 123 0.85 9.55 -8.67
N ALA A 124 1.51 10.26 -9.60
CA ALA A 124 2.08 9.63 -10.79
C ALA A 124 3.18 8.62 -10.44
N GLU A 125 4.00 8.93 -9.42
CA GLU A 125 5.02 8.00 -8.93
C GLU A 125 4.39 6.77 -8.28
N ALA A 126 3.37 6.93 -7.43
CA ALA A 126 2.64 5.81 -6.86
C ALA A 126 2.03 4.91 -7.94
N ARG A 127 1.45 5.52 -8.98
CA ARG A 127 0.92 4.80 -10.15
C ARG A 127 2.02 4.06 -10.89
N ARG A 128 3.15 4.72 -11.17
CA ARG A 128 4.29 4.12 -11.87
C ARG A 128 4.78 2.86 -11.17
N ILE A 129 4.85 2.87 -9.83
CA ILE A 129 5.23 1.70 -9.02
C ILE A 129 4.22 0.55 -9.23
N LEU A 130 2.91 0.83 -9.19
CA LEU A 130 1.89 -0.19 -9.42
C LEU A 130 1.87 -0.70 -10.87
N ASP A 131 2.06 0.19 -11.87
CA ASP A 131 2.18 -0.18 -13.29
C ASP A 131 3.38 -1.13 -13.53
N ALA A 132 4.48 -0.95 -12.79
CA ALA A 132 5.63 -1.84 -12.85
C ALA A 132 5.32 -3.23 -12.24
N VAL A 133 4.54 -3.29 -11.17
CA VAL A 133 4.14 -4.54 -10.52
C VAL A 133 3.27 -5.39 -11.43
N ASP A 134 2.27 -4.81 -12.11
CA ASP A 134 1.37 -5.53 -13.02
C ASP A 134 1.86 -5.56 -14.47
N MET A 135 3.01 -4.95 -14.73
CA MET A 135 3.64 -4.88 -16.06
C MET A 135 2.76 -4.20 -17.13
N SER A 136 1.83 -3.34 -16.72
CA SER A 136 0.91 -2.65 -17.65
C SER A 136 1.65 -1.73 -18.62
N ALA A 137 2.81 -1.21 -18.23
CA ALA A 137 3.68 -0.46 -19.12
C ALA A 137 4.18 -1.26 -20.34
N LEU A 138 4.22 -2.59 -20.24
CA LEU A 138 4.61 -3.50 -21.32
C LEU A 138 3.43 -3.87 -22.24
N SER A 139 2.19 -3.63 -21.81
CA SER A 139 0.97 -4.01 -22.51
C SER A 139 0.71 -3.16 -23.77
N GLY A 140 1.47 -2.09 -23.99
CA GLY A 140 1.31 -1.18 -25.12
C GLY A 140 2.05 -1.59 -26.40
N THR A 141 2.91 -2.59 -26.37
CA THR A 141 3.66 -3.07 -27.54
C THR A 141 3.09 -4.42 -27.96
N PRO A 142 2.52 -4.55 -29.18
CA PRO A 142 2.14 -5.86 -29.69
C PRO A 142 3.40 -6.70 -29.91
N VAL A 143 3.81 -7.41 -28.90
CA VAL A 143 4.88 -8.39 -29.03
C VAL A 143 4.27 -9.58 -29.78
N ALA A 144 4.82 -9.95 -30.92
CA ALA A 144 4.49 -11.18 -31.60
C ALA A 144 4.86 -12.36 -30.71
N GLY A 145 3.92 -12.86 -29.92
CA GLY A 145 4.10 -13.94 -28.97
C GLY A 145 2.76 -14.34 -28.32
N PRO A 146 2.71 -15.43 -27.56
CA PRO A 146 1.51 -15.80 -26.83
C PRO A 146 1.11 -14.66 -25.88
N SER A 147 -0.19 -14.37 -25.77
CA SER A 147 -0.70 -13.34 -24.87
C SER A 147 -0.28 -13.68 -23.43
N PHE A 148 0.54 -12.84 -22.84
CA PHE A 148 0.97 -13.00 -21.46
C PHE A 148 -0.09 -12.37 -20.54
N ARG A 149 -0.57 -13.14 -19.58
CA ARG A 149 -1.48 -12.67 -18.54
C ARG A 149 -0.97 -13.13 -17.19
N LEU A 150 -0.86 -12.22 -16.27
CA LEU A 150 -0.50 -12.55 -14.89
C LEU A 150 -1.62 -13.39 -14.28
N HIS A 151 -1.29 -14.51 -13.67
CA HIS A 151 -2.26 -15.48 -13.13
C HIS A 151 -3.12 -14.90 -12.01
N TRP A 152 -2.65 -13.87 -11.34
CA TRP A 152 -3.31 -13.23 -10.21
C TRP A 152 -4.07 -11.94 -10.58
N ILE A 153 -4.02 -11.50 -11.84
CA ILE A 153 -4.52 -10.17 -12.25
C ILE A 153 -6.00 -9.93 -11.96
N ASP A 154 -6.77 -10.99 -11.83
CA ASP A 154 -8.20 -10.92 -11.52
C ASP A 154 -8.49 -10.93 -10.02
N ASP A 155 -7.51 -11.25 -9.18
CA ASP A 155 -7.65 -11.24 -7.73
C ASP A 155 -7.30 -9.84 -7.17
N THR A 156 -8.25 -8.94 -7.30
CA THR A 156 -8.16 -7.54 -6.89
C THR A 156 -8.66 -7.30 -5.47
N ALA A 157 -8.91 -8.36 -4.70
CA ALA A 157 -9.29 -8.22 -3.29
C ALA A 157 -8.24 -7.40 -2.53
N ALA A 158 -8.68 -6.67 -1.49
CA ALA A 158 -7.76 -5.89 -0.66
C ALA A 158 -6.71 -6.79 -0.02
N GLY A 159 -5.45 -6.42 -0.16
CA GLY A 159 -4.35 -7.10 0.50
C GLY A 159 -4.43 -6.95 2.01
N ARG A 160 -4.09 -8.00 2.75
CA ARG A 160 -4.08 -7.96 4.22
C ARG A 160 -2.83 -7.24 4.70
N VAL A 161 -2.99 -6.21 5.49
CA VAL A 161 -1.89 -5.48 6.11
C VAL A 161 -1.94 -5.60 7.62
N HIS A 162 -0.80 -5.39 8.26
CA HIS A 162 -0.75 -5.28 9.71
C HIS A 162 -1.23 -3.88 10.11
N THR A 163 -2.29 -3.83 10.90
CA THR A 163 -2.92 -2.57 11.36
C THR A 163 -2.45 -2.16 12.76
N TRP A 164 -1.27 -2.57 13.14
CA TRP A 164 -0.69 -2.26 14.45
C TRP A 164 -0.01 -0.88 14.47
N PRO A 165 -0.08 -0.13 15.55
CA PRO A 165 -0.95 -0.43 16.68
C PRO A 165 -2.39 -0.09 16.33
N LEU A 166 -3.26 -1.10 16.29
CA LEU A 166 -4.67 -0.81 16.29
C LEU A 166 -4.95 0.23 17.37
N PRO A 167 -5.91 1.17 17.17
CA PRO A 167 -6.56 1.80 18.29
C PRO A 167 -7.25 0.66 19.03
N TRP A 168 -6.45 -0.01 19.82
CA TRP A 168 -6.89 -1.09 20.68
C TRP A 168 -8.02 -0.55 21.53
N PRO A 169 -9.11 -1.29 21.75
CA PRO A 169 -10.17 -0.88 22.68
C PRO A 169 -9.61 -0.36 24.00
N GLY A 170 -8.48 -0.89 24.49
CA GLY A 170 -7.77 -0.41 25.66
C GLY A 170 -7.16 0.99 25.56
N ARG A 171 -6.98 1.60 24.39
CA ARG A 171 -6.59 3.02 24.29
C ARG A 171 -7.78 3.95 24.50
N ARG A 172 -8.97 3.53 24.08
CA ARG A 172 -10.22 4.23 24.44
C ARG A 172 -10.52 4.05 25.92
N ASP A 173 -10.21 2.88 26.46
CA ASP A 173 -10.43 2.58 27.87
C ASP A 173 -9.49 3.37 28.78
N LYS A 174 -8.25 3.67 28.37
CA LYS A 174 -7.36 4.56 29.14
C LYS A 174 -7.89 5.98 29.26
N ALA A 175 -8.53 6.51 28.21
CA ALA A 175 -9.21 7.80 28.29
C ALA A 175 -10.48 7.70 29.16
N GLY A 176 -11.18 6.57 29.13
CA GLY A 176 -12.33 6.27 29.99
C GLY A 176 -11.95 6.07 31.46
N TRP A 177 -10.86 5.40 31.73
CA TRP A 177 -10.38 5.13 33.10
C TRP A 177 -9.93 6.39 33.82
N SER A 178 -9.31 7.32 33.11
CA SER A 178 -8.90 8.61 33.71
C SER A 178 -10.11 9.50 34.04
N THR A 179 -11.27 9.27 33.41
CA THR A 179 -12.49 10.02 33.70
C THR A 179 -13.30 9.40 34.87
N THR A 180 -13.09 8.13 35.17
CA THR A 180 -13.83 7.41 36.23
C THR A 180 -13.17 7.57 37.61
N VAL A 181 -11.90 7.98 37.67
CA VAL A 181 -11.15 8.14 38.95
C VAL A 181 -11.23 9.57 39.51
N ILE A 182 -11.89 10.50 38.78
CA ILE A 182 -12.04 11.91 39.19
C ILE A 182 -13.51 12.23 39.59
N ALA A 183 -14.36 11.22 39.73
CA ALA A 183 -15.73 11.40 40.23
C ALA A 183 -15.85 10.90 41.68
#